data_e973578eea34a581066067bcd1130089
#
_entry.id   e973578eea34a581066067bcd1130089
#
_cell.length_a   1.000
_cell.length_b   1.000
_cell.length_c   1.000
_cell.angle_alpha   90.00
_cell.angle_beta   90.00
_cell.angle_gamma   90.00
#
_symmetry.space_group_name_H-M   'P 1'
#
loop_
_entity.id
_entity.type
_entity.pdbx_description
1 polymer ?
#
loop_
_entity_poly.entity_id
_entity_poly.type
_entity_poly.pdbx_seq_one_letter_code
_entity_poly.pdbx_strand_id
1 'polypeptide(L)'
;MPPELPIEHEMKSSVRGMYLASHFYNFWHAAPMEEVTPFIEDLALWGCNTLMLCLAPQHYRSFTSPEAFETADRLKKIFACAAELGIAPALILFSNTGFLDRSEDIAAPWDMRGEYITPNYAELHKEICPNLPGGMDEIRRCHREFFELFSDVPVKYFAYWAYDEGGCTCDACSRWSENGFIKVYEESVKPLLSEYFPDAKLILSTWHFDRHLRDEGKRLYENLSAGKYPWAEYVMAVYGDGQFMPLTAEHGAPDGRSVIDFPEISMWGGKPWGGYGANPLTMRLDNFFSSVGDVLDGGFPYSEGFWENINEFCCMSHYSGAHADTADAVRDYVRFYFGINDPEPLLRAVELLEITLWRKVETMPDGRLRVTPHFPAAIREAYRLVTEADAAMNDTAKRDPRWRIIYLRAVIDYELYTHDFIPMNSARAQKCFRELWALYHAYDTRIQPAVCPPLGR
;
A
#
# COMPACT_ATOMS: atom_id res chain seq x y z
N MET A 1 4.06 -9.61 35.78
CA MET A 1 5.25 -8.77 36.02
C MET A 1 5.67 -8.26 34.66
N PRO A 2 6.09 -7.00 34.49
CA PRO A 2 6.67 -6.57 33.22
C PRO A 2 7.91 -7.45 32.94
N PRO A 3 8.20 -7.73 31.65
CA PRO A 3 9.38 -8.48 31.30
C PRO A 3 10.64 -7.79 31.83
N GLU A 4 11.66 -8.55 32.23
CA GLU A 4 12.96 -7.98 32.57
C GLU A 4 13.54 -7.32 31.31
N LEU A 5 13.82 -6.03 31.37
CA LEU A 5 14.46 -5.27 30.28
C LEU A 5 15.98 -5.24 30.52
N PRO A 6 16.78 -5.21 29.43
CA PRO A 6 16.37 -5.18 28.03
C PRO A 6 16.07 -6.58 27.47
N ILE A 7 14.99 -6.69 26.68
CA ILE A 7 14.79 -7.83 25.78
C ILE A 7 15.55 -7.48 24.51
N GLU A 8 16.66 -8.13 24.26
CA GLU A 8 17.36 -8.02 22.98
C GLU A 8 16.67 -8.95 21.98
N HIS A 9 16.15 -8.39 20.89
CA HIS A 9 15.60 -9.12 19.77
C HIS A 9 16.32 -8.70 18.48
N GLU A 10 16.94 -9.66 17.83
CA GLU A 10 17.56 -9.43 16.52
C GLU A 10 16.45 -9.36 15.47
N MET A 11 16.37 -8.23 14.79
CA MET A 11 15.35 -8.00 13.76
C MET A 11 15.64 -8.82 12.51
N LYS A 12 14.65 -9.55 12.02
CA LYS A 12 14.77 -10.44 10.87
C LYS A 12 15.12 -9.70 9.58
N SER A 13 14.46 -8.57 9.30
CA SER A 13 14.59 -7.84 8.03
C SER A 13 15.23 -6.47 8.20
N SER A 14 16.01 -6.05 7.22
CA SER A 14 16.68 -4.74 7.22
C SER A 14 15.72 -3.58 6.93
N VAL A 15 14.68 -3.81 6.12
CA VAL A 15 13.66 -2.82 5.73
C VAL A 15 12.31 -3.24 6.28
N ARG A 16 11.92 -2.70 7.42
CA ARG A 16 10.59 -2.86 8.01
C ARG A 16 9.81 -1.59 7.73
N GLY A 17 9.32 -1.55 6.49
CA GLY A 17 8.72 -0.35 5.91
C GLY A 17 7.21 -0.28 6.10
N MET A 18 6.69 0.94 6.10
CA MET A 18 5.27 1.22 5.92
C MET A 18 5.09 2.22 4.79
N TYR A 19 4.15 1.97 3.90
CA TYR A 19 3.78 2.90 2.85
C TYR A 19 2.45 3.56 3.15
N LEU A 20 2.44 4.89 3.18
CA LEU A 20 1.22 5.68 3.29
C LEU A 20 0.91 6.32 1.94
N ALA A 21 -0.22 5.91 1.35
CA ALA A 21 -0.67 6.34 0.03
C ALA A 21 -1.14 7.81 0.02
N SER A 22 -0.24 8.74 0.33
CA SER A 22 -0.54 10.17 0.53
C SER A 22 -1.03 10.90 -0.73
N HIS A 23 -0.79 10.34 -1.91
CA HIS A 23 -1.19 10.93 -3.20
C HIS A 23 -2.68 10.70 -3.56
N PHE A 24 -3.41 9.89 -2.80
CA PHE A 24 -4.84 9.68 -3.01
C PHE A 24 -5.73 10.69 -2.28
N TYR A 25 -5.15 11.74 -1.70
CA TYR A 25 -5.89 12.76 -0.96
C TYR A 25 -6.79 12.19 0.13
N ASN A 26 -6.31 11.14 0.77
CA ASN A 26 -6.93 10.44 1.87
C ASN A 26 -6.60 11.08 3.23
N PHE A 27 -6.79 10.33 4.33
CA PHE A 27 -6.46 10.76 5.68
C PHE A 27 -5.05 11.39 5.80
N TRP A 28 -4.03 10.75 5.24
CA TRP A 28 -2.63 11.20 5.34
C TRP A 28 -2.38 12.57 4.73
N HIS A 29 -3.13 12.92 3.70
CA HIS A 29 -3.04 14.21 3.03
C HIS A 29 -3.59 15.35 3.91
N ALA A 30 -4.66 15.14 4.70
CA ALA A 30 -5.41 16.21 5.32
C ALA A 30 -5.54 16.15 6.84
N ALA A 31 -5.31 15.00 7.48
CA ALA A 31 -5.50 14.84 8.92
C ALA A 31 -4.60 15.79 9.73
N PRO A 32 -5.06 16.36 10.86
CA PRO A 32 -4.20 17.08 11.80
C PRO A 32 -3.04 16.20 12.27
N MET A 33 -1.88 16.78 12.54
CA MET A 33 -0.72 16.02 13.02
C MET A 33 -1.01 15.28 14.34
N GLU A 34 -1.87 15.83 15.18
CA GLU A 34 -2.33 15.23 16.44
C GLU A 34 -3.00 13.86 16.25
N GLU A 35 -3.46 13.55 15.04
CA GLU A 35 -4.04 12.26 14.71
C GLU A 35 -3.09 11.36 13.91
N VAL A 36 -2.16 11.94 13.15
CA VAL A 36 -1.12 11.20 12.44
C VAL A 36 -0.04 10.71 13.43
N THR A 37 0.35 11.55 14.38
CA THR A 37 1.43 11.23 15.35
C THR A 37 1.20 9.92 16.10
N PRO A 38 0.02 9.64 16.70
CA PRO A 38 -0.21 8.37 17.40
C PRO A 38 -0.08 7.14 16.50
N PHE A 39 -0.40 7.27 15.22
CA PHE A 39 -0.19 6.16 14.27
C PHE A 39 1.30 5.93 13.98
N ILE A 40 2.08 6.99 13.85
CA ILE A 40 3.54 6.88 13.67
C ILE A 40 4.19 6.28 14.93
N GLU A 41 3.70 6.62 16.13
CA GLU A 41 4.11 6.01 17.40
C GLU A 41 3.81 4.50 17.42
N ASP A 42 2.62 4.08 16.97
CA ASP A 42 2.28 2.66 16.82
C ASP A 42 3.24 1.94 15.85
N LEU A 43 3.54 2.55 14.70
CA LEU A 43 4.50 1.98 13.76
C LEU A 43 5.88 1.76 14.42
N ALA A 44 6.36 2.71 15.21
CA ALA A 44 7.62 2.58 15.94
C ALA A 44 7.55 1.41 16.95
N LEU A 45 6.45 1.30 17.69
CA LEU A 45 6.23 0.18 18.63
C LEU A 45 6.17 -1.17 17.94
N TRP A 46 5.69 -1.23 16.70
CA TRP A 46 5.65 -2.46 15.90
C TRP A 46 7.01 -2.81 15.27
N GLY A 47 8.02 -1.97 15.46
CA GLY A 47 9.36 -2.18 14.93
C GLY A 47 9.58 -1.66 13.51
N CYS A 48 8.69 -0.82 13.00
CA CYS A 48 8.88 -0.10 11.75
C CYS A 48 10.14 0.76 11.81
N ASN A 49 10.95 0.74 10.75
CA ASN A 49 12.17 1.56 10.65
C ASN A 49 12.23 2.45 9.41
N THR A 50 11.23 2.36 8.55
CA THR A 50 11.20 3.11 7.28
C THR A 50 9.77 3.51 6.93
N LEU A 51 9.53 4.79 6.70
CA LEU A 51 8.23 5.31 6.26
C LEU A 51 8.33 5.82 4.83
N MET A 52 7.51 5.27 3.94
CA MET A 52 7.48 5.67 2.53
C MET A 52 6.25 6.51 2.24
N LEU A 53 6.47 7.67 1.59
CA LEU A 53 5.43 8.60 1.15
C LEU A 53 5.54 8.85 -0.35
N CYS A 54 4.47 9.42 -0.91
CA CYS A 54 4.37 9.70 -2.34
C CYS A 54 3.96 11.14 -2.60
N LEU A 55 4.66 11.81 -3.53
CA LEU A 55 4.27 13.06 -4.16
C LEU A 55 4.24 12.86 -5.67
N ALA A 56 3.05 12.71 -6.25
CA ALA A 56 2.89 12.32 -7.63
C ALA A 56 2.90 13.52 -8.59
N PRO A 57 3.82 13.58 -9.58
CA PRO A 57 4.01 14.76 -10.44
C PRO A 57 2.78 15.09 -11.30
N GLN A 58 2.01 14.09 -11.72
CA GLN A 58 0.81 14.28 -12.55
C GLN A 58 -0.30 15.13 -11.91
N HIS A 59 -0.21 15.40 -10.62
CA HIS A 59 -1.16 16.27 -9.91
C HIS A 59 -0.79 17.76 -9.96
N TYR A 60 0.42 18.09 -10.41
CA TYR A 60 0.97 19.46 -10.37
C TYR A 60 1.45 19.91 -11.75
N ARG A 61 1.49 21.22 -11.97
CA ARG A 61 2.12 21.82 -13.16
C ARG A 61 3.65 21.91 -13.03
N SER A 62 4.14 21.90 -11.81
CA SER A 62 5.54 21.92 -11.42
C SER A 62 5.63 21.65 -9.93
N PHE A 63 6.72 21.07 -9.46
CA PHE A 63 6.97 20.97 -8.03
C PHE A 63 7.39 22.30 -7.37
N THR A 64 7.56 23.36 -8.18
CA THR A 64 7.74 24.74 -7.69
C THR A 64 6.39 25.47 -7.52
N SER A 65 5.27 24.83 -7.77
CA SER A 65 3.94 25.43 -7.58
C SER A 65 3.55 25.51 -6.10
N PRO A 66 2.71 26.49 -5.70
CA PRO A 66 2.28 26.63 -4.30
C PRO A 66 1.61 25.36 -3.75
N GLU A 67 0.80 24.68 -4.56
CA GLU A 67 0.09 23.46 -4.18
C GLU A 67 1.05 22.30 -3.91
N ALA A 68 2.12 22.18 -4.72
CA ALA A 68 3.16 21.19 -4.50
C ALA A 68 3.95 21.46 -3.23
N PHE A 69 4.28 22.74 -2.95
CA PHE A 69 4.94 23.15 -1.71
C PHE A 69 4.07 22.86 -0.48
N GLU A 70 2.76 23.13 -0.53
CA GLU A 70 1.84 22.84 0.58
C GLU A 70 1.82 21.34 0.90
N THR A 71 1.71 20.51 -0.15
CA THR A 71 1.72 19.06 0.02
C THR A 71 3.08 18.57 0.52
N ALA A 72 4.18 19.03 -0.05
CA ALA A 72 5.53 18.65 0.39
C ALA A 72 5.79 19.04 1.85
N ASP A 73 5.39 20.25 2.27
CA ASP A 73 5.50 20.70 3.66
C ASP A 73 4.74 19.76 4.61
N ARG A 74 3.57 19.30 4.20
CA ARG A 74 2.81 18.28 4.93
C ARG A 74 3.59 16.97 5.06
N LEU A 75 4.14 16.44 3.96
CA LEU A 75 4.92 15.21 3.97
C LEU A 75 6.18 15.34 4.83
N LYS A 76 6.86 16.48 4.75
CA LYS A 76 8.03 16.78 5.60
C LYS A 76 7.70 16.78 7.09
N LYS A 77 6.52 17.29 7.50
CA LYS A 77 6.05 17.21 8.88
C LYS A 77 5.83 15.78 9.36
N ILE A 78 5.27 14.92 8.50
CA ILE A 78 5.10 13.48 8.79
C ILE A 78 6.49 12.83 8.93
N PHE A 79 7.42 13.11 8.04
CA PHE A 79 8.79 12.60 8.13
C PHE A 79 9.54 13.09 9.37
N ALA A 80 9.36 14.34 9.76
CA ALA A 80 9.98 14.87 10.98
C ALA A 80 9.48 14.12 12.24
N CYS A 81 8.16 13.88 12.33
CA CYS A 81 7.59 13.08 13.40
C CYS A 81 8.13 11.63 13.40
N ALA A 82 8.23 11.00 12.23
CA ALA A 82 8.78 9.65 12.08
C ALA A 82 10.26 9.58 12.48
N ALA A 83 11.05 10.58 12.07
CA ALA A 83 12.48 10.65 12.38
C ALA A 83 12.78 10.80 13.87
N GLU A 84 11.94 11.52 14.64
CA GLU A 84 12.04 11.62 16.10
C GLU A 84 11.93 10.25 16.78
N LEU A 85 11.24 9.30 16.14
CA LEU A 85 11.07 7.92 16.60
C LEU A 85 12.04 6.93 15.96
N GLY A 86 13.02 7.41 15.20
CA GLY A 86 14.03 6.56 14.55
C GLY A 86 13.55 5.89 13.26
N ILE A 87 12.42 6.32 12.70
CA ILE A 87 11.88 5.82 11.43
C ILE A 87 12.43 6.68 10.28
N ALA A 88 13.17 6.06 9.37
CA ALA A 88 13.82 6.76 8.27
C ALA A 88 12.84 7.13 7.15
N PRO A 89 12.97 8.32 6.52
CA PRO A 89 12.19 8.70 5.35
C PRO A 89 12.51 7.88 4.12
N ALA A 90 11.47 7.51 3.36
CA ALA A 90 11.57 6.97 2.01
C ALA A 90 10.55 7.68 1.10
N LEU A 91 10.89 7.86 -0.17
CA LEU A 91 10.03 8.51 -1.15
C LEU A 91 9.87 7.66 -2.40
N ILE A 92 8.67 7.67 -2.97
CA ILE A 92 8.46 7.15 -4.31
C ILE A 92 9.05 8.15 -5.31
N LEU A 93 9.82 7.63 -6.24
CA LEU A 93 10.41 8.36 -7.36
C LEU A 93 9.89 7.78 -8.67
N PHE A 94 9.04 8.51 -9.36
CA PHE A 94 8.47 8.09 -10.63
C PHE A 94 9.52 8.14 -11.75
N SER A 95 9.55 7.10 -12.60
CA SER A 95 10.57 6.99 -13.63
C SER A 95 10.41 8.03 -14.74
N ASN A 96 9.23 8.10 -15.34
CA ASN A 96 8.99 8.95 -16.52
C ASN A 96 7.61 9.62 -16.50
N THR A 97 6.97 9.68 -15.34
CA THR A 97 5.72 10.43 -15.19
C THR A 97 5.99 11.92 -15.19
N GLY A 98 5.29 12.65 -16.03
CA GLY A 98 5.42 14.09 -16.17
C GLY A 98 4.40 14.87 -15.37
N PHE A 99 4.53 16.20 -15.42
CA PHE A 99 3.57 17.11 -14.81
C PHE A 99 2.22 17.12 -15.55
N LEU A 100 1.20 17.65 -14.87
CA LEU A 100 -0.18 17.74 -15.35
C LEU A 100 -0.29 18.33 -16.76
N ASP A 101 0.52 19.34 -17.07
CA ASP A 101 0.50 20.11 -18.32
C ASP A 101 1.68 19.80 -19.26
N ARG A 102 2.31 18.60 -19.11
CA ARG A 102 3.36 18.19 -20.04
C ARG A 102 2.90 18.29 -21.49
N SER A 103 3.83 18.64 -22.41
CA SER A 103 3.54 18.68 -23.85
C SER A 103 3.16 17.31 -24.39
N GLU A 104 2.15 17.29 -25.28
CA GLU A 104 1.78 16.06 -26.01
C GLU A 104 2.86 15.60 -27.00
N ASP A 105 3.76 16.50 -27.44
CA ASP A 105 4.87 16.15 -28.37
C ASP A 105 5.86 15.16 -27.75
N ILE A 106 5.92 15.09 -26.43
CA ILE A 106 6.79 14.17 -25.68
C ILE A 106 6.05 13.05 -24.98
N ALA A 107 4.72 12.95 -25.20
CA ALA A 107 3.90 11.92 -24.58
C ALA A 107 4.37 10.52 -24.98
N ALA A 108 4.48 9.64 -24.00
CA ALA A 108 4.73 8.24 -24.27
C ALA A 108 3.54 7.63 -25.03
N PRO A 109 3.74 6.93 -26.15
CA PRO A 109 2.68 6.12 -26.75
C PRO A 109 2.19 5.07 -25.75
N TRP A 110 0.88 4.90 -25.73
CA TRP A 110 0.22 3.99 -24.81
C TRP A 110 -0.63 2.97 -25.58
N ASP A 111 0.00 2.25 -26.49
CA ASP A 111 -0.63 1.14 -27.20
C ASP A 111 -0.70 -0.08 -26.28
N MET A 112 -1.89 -0.58 -26.09
CA MET A 112 -2.12 -1.81 -25.33
C MET A 112 -1.47 -3.01 -26.03
N ARG A 113 -0.23 -3.32 -25.69
CA ARG A 113 0.48 -4.52 -26.16
C ARG A 113 0.38 -5.68 -25.16
N GLY A 114 -0.20 -5.44 -23.96
CA GLY A 114 -0.37 -6.41 -22.90
C GLY A 114 -1.83 -6.77 -22.61
N GLU A 115 -2.04 -7.83 -21.85
CA GLU A 115 -3.37 -8.38 -21.54
C GLU A 115 -4.12 -7.61 -20.43
N TYR A 116 -3.46 -6.64 -19.77
CA TYR A 116 -3.94 -6.11 -18.48
C TYR A 116 -4.39 -4.65 -18.50
N ILE A 117 -4.25 -3.92 -19.60
CA ILE A 117 -4.60 -2.50 -19.60
C ILE A 117 -6.10 -2.32 -19.83
N THR A 118 -6.77 -1.72 -18.85
CA THR A 118 -8.13 -1.26 -19.02
C THR A 118 -8.14 0.20 -19.48
N PRO A 119 -9.11 0.63 -20.32
CA PRO A 119 -9.20 2.00 -20.81
C PRO A 119 -9.26 3.08 -19.70
N ASN A 120 -9.60 2.69 -18.48
CA ASN A 120 -9.80 3.61 -17.35
C ASN A 120 -8.50 4.25 -16.80
N TYR A 121 -7.34 3.69 -17.12
CA TYR A 121 -6.04 4.26 -16.70
C TYR A 121 -5.51 5.33 -17.66
N ALA A 122 -6.06 5.43 -18.87
CA ALA A 122 -5.63 6.43 -19.86
C ALA A 122 -5.82 7.87 -19.41
N GLU A 123 -6.79 8.15 -18.54
CA GLU A 123 -7.06 9.50 -18.03
C GLU A 123 -5.97 10.06 -17.13
N LEU A 124 -5.20 9.19 -16.47
CA LEU A 124 -4.09 9.57 -15.59
C LEU A 124 -2.75 9.56 -16.31
N HIS A 125 -2.72 9.13 -17.57
CA HIS A 125 -1.48 8.94 -18.33
C HIS A 125 -0.77 10.26 -18.59
N LYS A 126 0.34 10.47 -17.88
CA LYS A 126 1.24 11.62 -18.01
C LYS A 126 2.68 11.21 -18.31
N GLU A 127 2.91 9.96 -18.71
CA GLU A 127 4.23 9.44 -19.01
C GLU A 127 4.84 10.16 -20.21
N ILE A 128 6.16 10.35 -20.10
CA ILE A 128 7.00 10.96 -21.08
C ILE A 128 7.84 9.87 -21.76
N CYS A 129 7.91 9.91 -23.08
CA CYS A 129 8.83 9.03 -23.79
C CYS A 129 10.26 9.58 -23.72
N PRO A 130 11.21 8.89 -23.07
CA PRO A 130 12.59 9.37 -22.96
C PRO A 130 13.35 9.42 -24.29
N ASN A 131 12.81 8.79 -25.34
CA ASN A 131 13.43 8.72 -26.67
C ASN A 131 12.84 9.71 -27.68
N LEU A 132 11.81 10.49 -27.32
CA LEU A 132 11.35 11.61 -28.13
C LEU A 132 12.22 12.87 -27.89
N PRO A 133 12.38 13.75 -28.91
CA PRO A 133 13.10 15.00 -28.74
C PRO A 133 12.55 15.83 -27.57
N GLY A 134 13.40 16.18 -26.61
CA GLY A 134 13.02 16.90 -25.39
C GLY A 134 12.43 16.05 -24.27
N GLY A 135 12.11 14.78 -24.53
CA GLY A 135 11.48 13.92 -23.50
C GLY A 135 12.40 13.65 -22.29
N MET A 136 13.65 13.28 -22.53
CA MET A 136 14.61 13.06 -21.45
C MET A 136 14.92 14.34 -20.67
N ASP A 137 14.95 15.50 -21.34
CA ASP A 137 15.19 16.79 -20.67
C ASP A 137 14.04 17.16 -19.74
N GLU A 138 12.81 16.90 -20.15
CA GLU A 138 11.63 17.11 -19.31
C GLU A 138 11.59 16.13 -18.11
N ILE A 139 11.89 14.85 -18.33
CA ILE A 139 12.03 13.87 -17.24
C ILE A 139 13.08 14.35 -16.23
N ARG A 140 14.22 14.81 -16.71
CA ARG A 140 15.31 15.33 -15.86
C ARG A 140 14.89 16.58 -15.10
N ARG A 141 14.07 17.46 -15.70
CA ARG A 141 13.46 18.61 -15.02
C ARG A 141 12.56 18.16 -13.87
N CYS A 142 11.64 17.21 -14.12
CA CYS A 142 10.76 16.68 -13.09
C CYS A 142 11.55 16.10 -11.90
N HIS A 143 12.56 15.28 -12.17
CA HIS A 143 13.42 14.69 -11.13
C HIS A 143 14.21 15.74 -10.37
N ARG A 144 14.77 16.76 -11.05
CA ARG A 144 15.51 17.83 -10.39
C ARG A 144 14.62 18.62 -9.44
N GLU A 145 13.46 19.09 -9.89
CA GLU A 145 12.51 19.80 -9.04
C GLU A 145 12.07 18.96 -7.82
N PHE A 146 11.89 17.63 -8.01
CA PHE A 146 11.57 16.72 -6.91
C PHE A 146 12.70 16.61 -5.89
N PHE A 147 13.94 16.43 -6.33
CA PHE A 147 15.08 16.33 -5.43
C PHE A 147 15.36 17.66 -4.71
N GLU A 148 15.26 18.79 -5.42
CA GLU A 148 15.37 20.12 -4.82
C GLU A 148 14.31 20.32 -3.73
N LEU A 149 13.07 19.94 -4.00
CA LEU A 149 11.96 20.08 -3.06
C LEU A 149 12.19 19.34 -1.74
N PHE A 150 12.82 18.15 -1.78
CA PHE A 150 13.07 17.32 -0.60
C PHE A 150 14.52 17.34 -0.11
N SER A 151 15.38 18.24 -0.63
CA SER A 151 16.82 18.27 -0.31
C SER A 151 17.16 18.50 1.17
N ASP A 152 16.21 19.02 1.95
CA ASP A 152 16.30 19.23 3.40
C ASP A 152 15.83 18.04 4.24
N VAL A 153 15.32 16.97 3.62
CA VAL A 153 14.88 15.74 4.29
C VAL A 153 15.99 14.68 4.19
N PRO A 154 16.38 14.01 5.29
CA PRO A 154 17.38 12.95 5.26
C PRO A 154 16.80 11.65 4.67
N VAL A 155 16.41 11.66 3.40
CA VAL A 155 15.80 10.51 2.71
C VAL A 155 16.80 9.37 2.64
N LYS A 156 16.43 8.20 3.17
CA LYS A 156 17.26 7.00 3.17
C LYS A 156 17.04 6.14 1.93
N TYR A 157 15.81 6.08 1.43
CA TYR A 157 15.46 5.26 0.27
C TYR A 157 14.63 6.04 -0.73
N PHE A 158 14.90 5.82 -2.03
CA PHE A 158 14.01 6.18 -3.13
C PHE A 158 13.49 4.91 -3.79
N ALA A 159 12.17 4.68 -3.76
CA ALA A 159 11.53 3.61 -4.52
C ALA A 159 11.31 4.09 -5.95
N TYR A 160 12.19 3.66 -6.84
CA TYR A 160 12.16 4.03 -8.25
C TYR A 160 11.12 3.19 -8.98
N TRP A 161 10.11 3.83 -9.53
CA TRP A 161 8.86 3.19 -9.90
C TRP A 161 8.36 3.64 -11.27
N ALA A 162 7.95 2.67 -12.11
CA ALA A 162 7.29 2.97 -13.40
C ALA A 162 5.80 3.34 -13.25
N TYR A 163 5.25 3.23 -12.07
CA TYR A 163 3.84 3.44 -11.70
C TYR A 163 2.87 2.52 -12.47
N ASP A 164 1.57 2.79 -12.34
CA ASP A 164 0.51 1.92 -12.88
C ASP A 164 0.46 1.86 -14.41
N GLU A 165 0.95 2.89 -15.08
CA GLU A 165 0.99 3.00 -16.52
C GLU A 165 2.12 2.17 -17.15
N GLY A 166 3.17 1.85 -16.39
CA GLY A 166 4.24 0.94 -16.81
C GLY A 166 5.22 1.49 -17.84
N GLY A 167 5.24 2.80 -18.10
CA GLY A 167 6.28 3.44 -18.91
C GLY A 167 5.88 3.80 -20.35
N CYS A 168 6.59 3.31 -21.35
CA CYS A 168 6.40 3.67 -22.76
C CYS A 168 6.40 2.43 -23.67
N THR A 169 5.47 2.38 -24.63
CA THR A 169 5.28 1.23 -25.54
C THR A 169 5.90 1.41 -26.91
N CYS A 170 6.59 2.53 -27.20
CA CYS A 170 7.21 2.74 -28.51
C CYS A 170 8.37 1.76 -28.78
N ASP A 171 8.70 1.56 -30.05
CA ASP A 171 9.75 0.61 -30.46
C ASP A 171 11.14 0.96 -29.87
N ALA A 172 11.44 2.25 -29.72
CA ALA A 172 12.72 2.71 -29.15
C ALA A 172 12.81 2.42 -27.63
N CYS A 173 11.68 2.38 -26.92
CA CYS A 173 11.59 2.03 -25.50
C CYS A 173 11.35 0.54 -25.28
N SER A 174 11.07 -0.23 -26.29
CA SER A 174 10.90 -1.67 -26.19
C SER A 174 12.25 -2.32 -25.84
N ARG A 175 12.31 -3.07 -24.98
CA ARG A 175 11.91 -3.51 -23.68
C ARG A 175 12.01 -2.37 -22.66
N TRP A 176 10.95 -2.03 -22.02
CA TRP A 176 10.90 -0.89 -21.11
C TRP A 176 11.90 -1.02 -19.96
N SER A 177 12.03 -2.20 -19.37
CA SER A 177 12.97 -2.45 -18.28
C SER A 177 14.43 -2.03 -18.61
N GLU A 178 14.86 -2.15 -19.88
CA GLU A 178 16.22 -1.82 -20.32
C GLU A 178 16.28 -0.44 -21.00
N ASN A 179 15.49 -0.25 -22.07
CA ASN A 179 15.59 0.88 -22.99
C ASN A 179 14.82 2.13 -22.52
N GLY A 180 13.97 1.98 -21.52
CA GLY A 180 13.23 3.07 -20.86
C GLY A 180 13.64 3.24 -19.42
N PHE A 181 13.28 2.29 -18.55
CA PHE A 181 13.45 2.38 -17.11
C PHE A 181 14.92 2.53 -16.68
N ILE A 182 15.79 1.60 -17.09
CA ILE A 182 17.22 1.67 -16.76
C ILE A 182 17.88 2.88 -17.44
N LYS A 183 17.50 3.20 -18.68
CA LYS A 183 18.00 4.39 -19.38
C LYS A 183 17.67 5.66 -18.62
N VAL A 184 16.42 5.84 -18.17
CA VAL A 184 16.01 7.02 -17.40
C VAL A 184 16.79 7.09 -16.08
N TYR A 185 16.99 5.94 -15.41
CA TYR A 185 17.82 5.92 -14.21
C TYR A 185 19.23 6.43 -14.48
N GLU A 186 19.93 5.85 -15.45
CA GLU A 186 21.34 6.18 -15.73
C GLU A 186 21.52 7.63 -16.20
N GLU A 187 20.59 8.13 -17.03
CA GLU A 187 20.71 9.46 -17.64
C GLU A 187 20.11 10.61 -16.82
N SER A 188 19.18 10.33 -15.91
CA SER A 188 18.49 11.34 -15.12
C SER A 188 18.63 11.14 -13.61
N VAL A 189 18.20 9.98 -13.08
CA VAL A 189 18.11 9.78 -11.64
C VAL A 189 19.48 9.70 -10.98
N LYS A 190 20.36 8.85 -11.50
CA LYS A 190 21.69 8.58 -10.92
C LYS A 190 22.57 9.83 -10.73
N PRO A 191 22.71 10.73 -11.73
CA PRO A 191 23.45 11.97 -11.53
C PRO A 191 22.85 12.86 -10.44
N LEU A 192 21.53 13.04 -10.46
CA LEU A 192 20.82 13.87 -9.49
C LEU A 192 20.82 13.26 -8.08
N LEU A 193 20.65 11.95 -7.97
CA LEU A 193 20.75 11.25 -6.68
C LEU A 193 22.14 11.46 -6.05
N SER A 194 23.20 11.36 -6.86
CA SER A 194 24.57 11.60 -6.40
C SER A 194 24.83 13.07 -6.00
N GLU A 195 24.12 14.03 -6.62
CA GLU A 195 24.21 15.45 -6.31
C GLU A 195 23.47 15.82 -5.02
N TYR A 196 22.22 15.36 -4.86
CA TYR A 196 21.33 15.80 -3.78
C TYR A 196 21.29 14.84 -2.59
N PHE A 197 21.46 13.53 -2.81
CA PHE A 197 21.29 12.47 -1.81
C PHE A 197 22.36 11.38 -1.94
N PRO A 198 23.65 11.71 -1.76
CA PRO A 198 24.76 10.78 -2.03
C PRO A 198 24.74 9.51 -1.17
N ASP A 199 24.09 9.55 0.01
CA ASP A 199 24.00 8.43 0.95
C ASP A 199 22.69 7.64 0.82
N ALA A 200 21.74 8.12 0.00
CA ALA A 200 20.47 7.44 -0.18
C ALA A 200 20.62 6.22 -1.09
N LYS A 201 19.80 5.19 -0.81
CA LYS A 201 19.75 3.97 -1.58
C LYS A 201 18.54 3.93 -2.50
N LEU A 202 18.70 3.26 -3.65
CA LEU A 202 17.62 3.05 -4.59
C LEU A 202 16.99 1.69 -4.36
N ILE A 203 15.65 1.66 -4.28
CA ILE A 203 14.83 0.46 -4.35
C ILE A 203 14.23 0.40 -5.76
N LEU A 204 14.60 -0.60 -6.55
CA LEU A 204 14.07 -0.79 -7.89
C LEU A 204 12.74 -1.53 -7.82
N SER A 205 11.65 -0.87 -8.20
CA SER A 205 10.33 -1.50 -8.23
C SER A 205 10.08 -2.22 -9.56
N THR A 206 9.56 -3.45 -9.48
CA THR A 206 9.16 -4.25 -10.65
C THR A 206 7.66 -4.14 -10.95
N TRP A 207 6.95 -3.23 -10.27
CA TRP A 207 5.51 -3.03 -10.41
C TRP A 207 5.13 -2.80 -11.86
N HIS A 208 4.22 -3.62 -12.37
CA HIS A 208 3.71 -3.57 -13.74
C HIS A 208 4.74 -3.70 -14.87
N PHE A 209 5.95 -4.22 -14.60
CA PHE A 209 6.94 -4.42 -15.65
C PHE A 209 6.44 -5.33 -16.80
N ASP A 210 5.69 -6.37 -16.46
CA ASP A 210 5.15 -7.31 -17.46
C ASP A 210 3.84 -6.82 -18.13
N ARG A 211 3.40 -5.59 -17.84
CA ARG A 211 2.12 -5.06 -18.32
C ARG A 211 2.08 -4.89 -19.85
N HIS A 212 3.13 -4.35 -20.43
CA HIS A 212 3.21 -4.06 -21.87
C HIS A 212 3.87 -5.16 -22.68
N LEU A 213 4.88 -5.80 -22.13
CA LEU A 213 5.58 -6.92 -22.71
C LEU A 213 5.73 -8.01 -21.67
N ARG A 214 5.50 -9.26 -22.08
CA ARG A 214 5.79 -10.43 -21.23
C ARG A 214 7.29 -10.56 -21.01
N ASP A 215 7.64 -11.20 -19.90
CA ASP A 215 9.00 -11.54 -19.51
C ASP A 215 9.92 -10.36 -19.14
N GLU A 216 9.38 -9.15 -18.92
CA GLU A 216 10.18 -8.02 -18.44
C GLU A 216 10.73 -8.28 -17.03
N GLY A 217 9.89 -8.74 -16.11
CA GLY A 217 10.30 -9.11 -14.74
C GLY A 217 11.28 -10.26 -14.72
N LYS A 218 11.06 -11.29 -15.54
CA LYS A 218 12.00 -12.42 -15.71
C LYS A 218 13.35 -11.96 -16.23
N ARG A 219 13.36 -11.12 -17.28
CA ARG A 219 14.59 -10.59 -17.88
C ARG A 219 15.37 -9.73 -16.88
N LEU A 220 14.67 -8.93 -16.08
CA LEU A 220 15.31 -8.17 -15.01
C LEU A 220 15.96 -9.12 -14.00
N TYR A 221 15.25 -10.17 -13.55
CA TYR A 221 15.80 -11.19 -12.66
C TYR A 221 17.07 -11.82 -13.22
N GLU A 222 17.06 -12.24 -14.50
CA GLU A 222 18.23 -12.83 -15.18
C GLU A 222 19.40 -11.84 -15.26
N ASN A 223 19.14 -10.57 -15.60
CA ASN A 223 20.16 -9.53 -15.66
C ASN A 223 20.80 -9.26 -14.30
N LEU A 224 19.99 -9.19 -13.24
CA LEU A 224 20.46 -9.00 -11.87
C LEU A 224 21.28 -10.20 -11.41
N SER A 225 20.81 -11.43 -11.68
CA SER A 225 21.55 -12.67 -11.38
C SER A 225 22.87 -12.78 -12.11
N ALA A 226 23.00 -12.14 -13.26
CA ALA A 226 24.25 -12.05 -14.03
C ALA A 226 25.17 -10.89 -13.54
N GLY A 227 24.88 -10.27 -12.39
CA GLY A 227 25.68 -9.18 -11.83
C GLY A 227 25.54 -7.83 -12.54
N LYS A 228 24.53 -7.67 -13.43
CA LYS A 228 24.23 -6.36 -14.02
C LYS A 228 23.58 -5.43 -13.00
N TYR A 229 23.70 -4.13 -13.24
CA TYR A 229 23.11 -3.07 -12.41
C TYR A 229 23.54 -3.16 -10.93
N PRO A 230 24.84 -3.08 -10.63
CA PRO A 230 25.38 -3.24 -9.27
C PRO A 230 24.88 -2.17 -8.28
N TRP A 231 24.31 -1.07 -8.78
CA TRP A 231 23.67 -0.03 -7.98
C TRP A 231 22.26 -0.42 -7.47
N ALA A 232 21.63 -1.44 -8.04
CA ALA A 232 20.32 -1.94 -7.60
C ALA A 232 20.51 -2.92 -6.43
N GLU A 233 20.81 -2.40 -5.24
CA GLU A 233 20.97 -3.22 -4.04
C GLU A 233 19.65 -3.82 -3.55
N TYR A 234 18.53 -3.09 -3.77
CA TYR A 234 17.19 -3.45 -3.35
C TYR A 234 16.26 -3.58 -4.55
N VAL A 235 15.45 -4.63 -4.55
CA VAL A 235 14.41 -4.84 -5.57
C VAL A 235 13.08 -5.05 -4.87
N MET A 236 12.08 -4.25 -5.20
CA MET A 236 10.74 -4.35 -4.63
C MET A 236 9.80 -5.01 -5.62
N ALA A 237 9.15 -6.08 -5.23
CA ALA A 237 8.23 -6.83 -6.06
C ALA A 237 7.00 -7.33 -5.30
N VAL A 238 5.91 -7.56 -6.01
CA VAL A 238 4.67 -8.15 -5.47
C VAL A 238 4.56 -9.59 -5.97
N TYR A 239 4.18 -10.51 -5.11
CA TYR A 239 4.09 -11.92 -5.48
C TYR A 239 3.08 -12.19 -6.61
N GLY A 240 1.98 -11.48 -6.64
CA GLY A 240 0.92 -11.65 -7.64
C GLY A 240 1.09 -10.81 -8.91
N ASP A 241 2.11 -9.97 -9.00
CA ASP A 241 2.32 -9.05 -10.12
C ASP A 241 3.61 -9.39 -10.89
N GLY A 242 3.43 -10.05 -12.05
CA GLY A 242 4.53 -10.44 -12.92
C GLY A 242 5.30 -11.68 -12.44
N GLN A 243 6.52 -11.83 -12.94
CA GLN A 243 7.32 -13.04 -12.78
C GLN A 243 8.47 -12.91 -11.79
N PHE A 244 8.83 -11.69 -11.36
CA PHE A 244 10.03 -11.47 -10.56
C PHE A 244 9.96 -12.15 -9.20
N MET A 245 8.91 -11.91 -8.41
CA MET A 245 8.79 -12.51 -7.08
C MET A 245 8.63 -14.04 -7.12
N PRO A 246 7.83 -14.64 -8.02
CA PRO A 246 7.81 -16.09 -8.18
C PRO A 246 9.16 -16.70 -8.49
N LEU A 247 9.97 -16.09 -9.38
CA LEU A 247 11.34 -16.54 -9.66
C LEU A 247 12.26 -16.43 -8.44
N THR A 248 12.11 -15.34 -7.67
CA THR A 248 12.85 -15.14 -6.43
C THR A 248 12.49 -16.20 -5.39
N ALA A 249 11.21 -16.53 -5.24
CA ALA A 249 10.74 -17.57 -4.34
C ALA A 249 11.28 -18.96 -4.74
N GLU A 250 11.40 -19.25 -6.04
CA GLU A 250 11.87 -20.52 -6.56
C GLU A 250 13.41 -20.66 -6.55
N HIS A 251 14.14 -19.59 -6.89
CA HIS A 251 15.58 -19.63 -7.17
C HIS A 251 16.44 -18.79 -6.22
N GLY A 252 15.81 -18.08 -5.25
CA GLY A 252 16.50 -17.17 -4.33
C GLY A 252 16.64 -15.74 -4.85
N ALA A 253 17.17 -14.89 -4.00
CA ALA A 253 17.44 -13.49 -4.34
C ALA A 253 18.54 -13.39 -5.41
N PRO A 254 18.36 -12.57 -6.49
CA PRO A 254 19.32 -12.50 -7.57
C PRO A 254 20.62 -11.85 -7.09
N ASP A 255 21.74 -12.57 -7.21
CA ASP A 255 23.10 -12.12 -6.86
C ASP A 255 23.19 -11.52 -5.43
N GLY A 256 22.44 -12.11 -4.48
CA GLY A 256 22.44 -11.70 -3.07
C GLY A 256 21.82 -10.33 -2.77
N ARG A 257 21.04 -9.77 -3.68
CA ARG A 257 20.33 -8.50 -3.48
C ARG A 257 19.22 -8.63 -2.47
N SER A 258 18.94 -7.54 -1.74
CA SER A 258 17.78 -7.47 -0.85
C SER A 258 16.48 -7.43 -1.64
N VAL A 259 15.61 -8.42 -1.44
CA VAL A 259 14.28 -8.46 -2.04
C VAL A 259 13.26 -7.97 -1.04
N ILE A 260 12.49 -6.98 -1.44
CA ILE A 260 11.47 -6.29 -0.62
C ILE A 260 10.12 -6.58 -1.23
N ASP A 261 9.13 -6.91 -0.40
CA ASP A 261 7.76 -7.06 -0.89
C ASP A 261 6.96 -5.74 -0.84
N PHE A 262 5.84 -5.78 -1.54
CA PHE A 262 4.87 -4.69 -1.56
C PHE A 262 3.46 -5.29 -1.52
N PRO A 263 3.05 -5.89 -0.37
CA PRO A 263 1.77 -6.60 -0.29
C PRO A 263 0.60 -5.62 -0.24
N GLU A 264 -0.36 -5.82 -1.14
CA GLU A 264 -1.61 -5.09 -1.11
C GLU A 264 -2.50 -5.62 0.02
N ILE A 265 -2.70 -4.81 1.05
CA ILE A 265 -3.51 -5.16 2.23
C ILE A 265 -4.87 -4.46 2.25
N SER A 266 -5.07 -3.39 1.47
CA SER A 266 -6.37 -2.75 1.23
C SER A 266 -6.32 -1.86 0.00
N MET A 267 -7.40 -1.88 -0.80
CA MET A 267 -7.51 -1.11 -2.04
C MET A 267 -8.74 -0.21 -2.05
N TRP A 268 -8.56 1.06 -2.45
CA TRP A 268 -9.66 1.99 -2.74
C TRP A 268 -10.62 1.40 -3.78
N GLY A 269 -11.91 1.56 -3.55
CA GLY A 269 -12.92 1.01 -4.46
C GLY A 269 -13.05 -0.51 -4.43
N GLY A 270 -12.26 -1.22 -3.62
CA GLY A 270 -12.35 -2.67 -3.42
C GLY A 270 -13.73 -3.07 -2.91
N LYS A 271 -14.34 -4.07 -3.58
CA LYS A 271 -15.68 -4.54 -3.20
C LYS A 271 -15.59 -5.54 -2.05
N PRO A 272 -16.62 -5.61 -1.19
CA PRO A 272 -17.88 -4.86 -1.25
C PRO A 272 -17.86 -3.52 -0.52
N TRP A 273 -16.73 -3.15 0.10
CA TRP A 273 -16.61 -2.07 1.08
C TRP A 273 -15.94 -0.82 0.50
N GLY A 274 -15.65 -0.77 -0.80
CA GLY A 274 -14.94 0.32 -1.42
C GLY A 274 -13.49 0.45 -0.96
N GLY A 275 -12.84 -0.67 -0.55
CA GLY A 275 -11.51 -0.67 0.06
C GLY A 275 -11.50 -0.26 1.53
N TYR A 276 -12.66 0.04 2.11
CA TYR A 276 -12.79 0.44 3.49
C TYR A 276 -13.41 -0.66 4.35
N GLY A 277 -13.01 -0.71 5.59
CA GLY A 277 -13.53 -1.63 6.56
C GLY A 277 -12.49 -2.65 7.01
N ALA A 278 -12.76 -3.31 8.11
CA ALA A 278 -11.91 -4.39 8.57
C ALA A 278 -11.92 -5.52 7.55
N ASN A 279 -10.85 -5.60 6.79
CA ASN A 279 -10.59 -6.65 5.81
C ASN A 279 -9.38 -7.46 6.24
N PRO A 280 -9.48 -8.26 7.34
CA PRO A 280 -8.33 -9.04 7.80
C PRO A 280 -7.90 -10.04 6.73
N LEU A 281 -6.58 -10.17 6.59
CA LEU A 281 -5.93 -11.02 5.59
C LEU A 281 -4.92 -11.98 6.25
N THR A 282 -5.19 -12.42 7.46
CA THR A 282 -4.23 -13.16 8.28
C THR A 282 -3.80 -14.47 7.63
N MET A 283 -4.73 -15.25 7.10
CA MET A 283 -4.43 -16.49 6.39
C MET A 283 -3.74 -16.23 5.04
N ARG A 284 -4.14 -15.17 4.33
CA ARG A 284 -3.50 -14.77 3.07
C ARG A 284 -2.06 -14.35 3.31
N LEU A 285 -1.80 -13.58 4.36
CA LEU A 285 -0.45 -13.14 4.73
C LEU A 285 0.44 -14.32 5.14
N ASP A 286 -0.08 -15.25 5.96
CA ASP A 286 0.67 -16.48 6.31
C ASP A 286 1.04 -17.29 5.06
N ASN A 287 0.08 -17.51 4.16
CA ASN A 287 0.35 -18.21 2.90
C ASN A 287 1.38 -17.49 2.04
N PHE A 288 1.28 -16.16 1.95
CA PHE A 288 2.22 -15.36 1.20
C PHE A 288 3.64 -15.47 1.80
N PHE A 289 3.82 -15.17 3.07
CA PHE A 289 5.12 -15.22 3.74
C PHE A 289 5.72 -16.62 3.75
N SER A 290 4.90 -17.65 3.88
CA SER A 290 5.36 -19.05 3.74
C SER A 290 5.82 -19.38 2.33
N SER A 291 5.22 -18.79 1.30
CA SER A 291 5.54 -19.07 -0.12
C SER A 291 6.82 -18.37 -0.60
N VAL A 292 7.14 -17.19 -0.06
CA VAL A 292 8.36 -16.44 -0.41
C VAL A 292 9.57 -16.86 0.45
N GLY A 293 9.33 -17.58 1.56
CA GLY A 293 10.38 -18.09 2.42
C GLY A 293 11.22 -17.00 3.07
N ASP A 294 12.52 -17.29 3.21
CA ASP A 294 13.49 -16.42 3.84
C ASP A 294 14.20 -15.47 2.84
N VAL A 295 13.71 -15.37 1.62
CA VAL A 295 14.32 -14.50 0.59
C VAL A 295 13.98 -13.02 0.79
N LEU A 296 12.94 -12.72 1.59
CA LEU A 296 12.54 -11.36 1.88
C LEU A 296 13.41 -10.68 2.93
N ASP A 297 13.89 -9.49 2.61
CA ASP A 297 14.57 -8.58 3.53
C ASP A 297 13.64 -7.43 3.98
N GLY A 298 12.34 -7.67 3.97
CA GLY A 298 11.31 -6.76 4.43
C GLY A 298 10.30 -6.36 3.38
N GLY A 299 9.60 -5.25 3.62
CA GLY A 299 8.56 -4.79 2.71
C GLY A 299 7.94 -3.46 3.07
N PHE A 300 6.98 -3.06 2.23
CA PHE A 300 6.13 -1.89 2.40
C PHE A 300 4.67 -2.27 2.15
N PRO A 301 3.91 -2.68 3.18
CA PRO A 301 2.48 -2.95 3.03
C PRO A 301 1.76 -1.76 2.41
N TYR A 302 0.95 -2.02 1.41
CA TYR A 302 0.19 -1.02 0.69
C TYR A 302 -1.25 -1.01 1.13
N SER A 303 -1.72 0.14 1.62
CA SER A 303 -3.11 0.39 1.93
C SER A 303 -3.54 1.76 1.42
N GLU A 304 -4.68 1.80 0.75
CA GLU A 304 -5.39 3.04 0.44
C GLU A 304 -6.38 3.42 1.54
N GLY A 305 -6.69 2.48 2.43
CA GLY A 305 -7.46 2.69 3.65
C GLY A 305 -6.59 3.22 4.79
N PHE A 306 -7.22 3.53 5.91
CA PHE A 306 -6.51 4.06 7.09
C PHE A 306 -6.40 3.02 8.22
N TRP A 307 -7.47 2.28 8.49
CA TRP A 307 -7.57 1.40 9.65
C TRP A 307 -7.36 -0.08 9.34
N GLU A 308 -6.35 -0.40 8.55
CA GLU A 308 -5.97 -1.80 8.26
C GLU A 308 -4.95 -2.35 9.27
N ASN A 309 -4.99 -1.86 10.50
CA ASN A 309 -3.97 -2.07 11.53
C ASN A 309 -3.64 -3.54 11.81
N ILE A 310 -4.62 -4.46 11.74
CA ILE A 310 -4.32 -5.90 11.94
C ILE A 310 -3.38 -6.40 10.84
N ASN A 311 -3.64 -6.05 9.58
CA ASN A 311 -2.81 -6.47 8.45
C ASN A 311 -1.43 -5.79 8.51
N GLU A 312 -1.39 -4.50 8.83
CA GLU A 312 -0.16 -3.73 9.02
C GLU A 312 0.69 -4.32 10.14
N PHE A 313 0.08 -4.62 11.28
CA PHE A 313 0.76 -5.24 12.41
C PHE A 313 1.29 -6.64 12.06
N CYS A 314 0.51 -7.47 11.36
CA CYS A 314 0.97 -8.79 10.90
C CYS A 314 2.19 -8.68 9.97
N CYS A 315 2.19 -7.73 9.04
CA CYS A 315 3.35 -7.48 8.18
C CYS A 315 4.58 -7.03 8.98
N MET A 316 4.42 -6.05 9.88
CA MET A 316 5.52 -5.58 10.75
C MET A 316 6.05 -6.70 11.64
N SER A 317 5.16 -7.53 12.18
CA SER A 317 5.51 -8.70 12.98
C SER A 317 6.36 -9.68 12.18
N HIS A 318 6.00 -9.96 10.94
CA HIS A 318 6.78 -10.82 10.05
C HIS A 318 8.17 -10.23 9.75
N TYR A 319 8.23 -8.94 9.40
CA TYR A 319 9.51 -8.26 9.08
C TYR A 319 10.42 -8.11 10.28
N SER A 320 9.87 -7.94 11.48
CA SER A 320 10.65 -7.92 12.71
C SER A 320 11.05 -9.31 13.19
N GLY A 321 10.31 -10.35 12.81
CA GLY A 321 10.48 -11.70 13.36
C GLY A 321 9.95 -11.84 14.80
N ALA A 322 9.05 -10.92 15.22
CA ALA A 322 8.55 -10.89 16.60
C ALA A 322 7.62 -12.06 16.94
N HIS A 323 6.91 -12.61 15.97
CA HIS A 323 5.96 -13.70 16.14
C HIS A 323 6.24 -14.82 15.14
N ALA A 324 5.84 -16.04 15.49
CA ALA A 324 6.05 -17.22 14.65
C ALA A 324 5.14 -17.19 13.39
N ASP A 325 3.92 -16.69 13.54
CA ASP A 325 2.90 -16.60 12.49
C ASP A 325 1.97 -15.42 12.73
N THR A 326 1.05 -15.18 11.81
CA THR A 326 0.07 -14.09 11.92
C THR A 326 -0.97 -14.33 13.01
N ALA A 327 -1.27 -15.58 13.36
CA ALA A 327 -2.19 -15.88 14.44
C ALA A 327 -1.61 -15.45 15.81
N ASP A 328 -0.31 -15.68 16.05
CA ASP A 328 0.37 -15.19 17.25
C ASP A 328 0.41 -13.66 17.29
N ALA A 329 0.65 -13.00 16.14
CA ALA A 329 0.59 -11.56 16.03
C ALA A 329 -0.81 -11.03 16.38
N VAL A 330 -1.88 -11.61 15.84
CA VAL A 330 -3.27 -11.22 16.14
C VAL A 330 -3.61 -11.42 17.61
N ARG A 331 -3.13 -12.50 18.25
CA ARG A 331 -3.33 -12.71 19.70
C ARG A 331 -2.76 -11.57 20.54
N ASP A 332 -1.55 -11.15 20.22
CA ASP A 332 -0.91 -10.06 20.94
C ASP A 332 -1.54 -8.70 20.63
N TYR A 333 -1.90 -8.46 19.37
CA TYR A 333 -2.66 -7.27 18.97
C TYR A 333 -3.96 -7.13 19.76
N VAL A 334 -4.74 -8.22 19.85
CA VAL A 334 -6.01 -8.27 20.57
C VAL A 334 -5.85 -8.00 22.07
N ARG A 335 -4.81 -8.59 22.69
CA ARG A 335 -4.50 -8.37 24.10
C ARG A 335 -4.10 -6.92 24.37
N PHE A 336 -3.26 -6.36 23.52
CA PHE A 336 -2.71 -5.02 23.71
C PHE A 336 -3.75 -3.93 23.47
N TYR A 337 -4.38 -3.92 22.29
CA TYR A 337 -5.28 -2.84 21.89
C TYR A 337 -6.70 -2.99 22.50
N PHE A 338 -7.18 -4.21 22.69
CA PHE A 338 -8.56 -4.42 23.13
C PHE A 338 -8.67 -4.89 24.59
N GLY A 339 -7.54 -5.19 25.24
CA GLY A 339 -7.50 -5.63 26.63
C GLY A 339 -8.19 -6.98 26.89
N ILE A 340 -8.25 -7.84 25.86
CA ILE A 340 -8.89 -9.16 25.93
C ILE A 340 -7.89 -10.21 26.39
N ASN A 341 -8.12 -10.83 27.53
CA ASN A 341 -7.21 -11.83 28.11
C ASN A 341 -7.23 -13.16 27.34
N ASP A 342 -8.40 -13.62 26.87
CA ASP A 342 -8.53 -14.80 26.02
C ASP A 342 -8.77 -14.33 24.56
N PRO A 343 -7.73 -14.31 23.72
CA PRO A 343 -7.85 -13.81 22.35
C PRO A 343 -8.45 -14.80 21.35
N GLU A 344 -8.56 -16.10 21.71
CA GLU A 344 -8.95 -17.15 20.77
C GLU A 344 -10.33 -16.92 20.10
N PRO A 345 -11.37 -16.49 20.83
CA PRO A 345 -12.65 -16.20 20.18
C PRO A 345 -12.56 -15.07 19.14
N LEU A 346 -11.72 -14.07 19.40
CA LEU A 346 -11.56 -12.94 18.47
C LEU A 346 -10.61 -13.27 17.32
N LEU A 347 -9.57 -14.05 17.54
CA LEU A 347 -8.77 -14.64 16.46
C LEU A 347 -9.69 -15.42 15.50
N ARG A 348 -10.54 -16.29 16.05
CA ARG A 348 -11.52 -17.02 15.23
C ARG A 348 -12.47 -16.09 14.47
N ALA A 349 -12.93 -15.01 15.09
CA ALA A 349 -13.78 -14.02 14.41
C ALA A 349 -13.05 -13.33 13.24
N VAL A 350 -11.77 -12.97 13.42
CA VAL A 350 -10.92 -12.37 12.38
C VAL A 350 -10.77 -13.31 11.17
N GLU A 351 -10.49 -14.60 11.41
CA GLU A 351 -10.44 -15.62 10.35
C GLU A 351 -11.78 -15.73 9.58
N LEU A 352 -12.89 -15.73 10.32
CA LEU A 352 -14.23 -15.81 9.71
C LEU A 352 -14.58 -14.56 8.89
N LEU A 353 -14.12 -13.38 9.33
CA LEU A 353 -14.25 -12.14 8.56
C LEU A 353 -13.41 -12.17 7.28
N GLU A 354 -12.23 -12.80 7.32
CA GLU A 354 -11.40 -12.98 6.13
C GLU A 354 -12.08 -13.87 5.08
N ILE A 355 -12.59 -15.03 5.46
CA ILE A 355 -13.25 -15.94 4.50
C ILE A 355 -14.58 -15.39 3.94
N THR A 356 -15.19 -14.41 4.59
CA THR A 356 -16.39 -13.72 4.09
C THR A 356 -16.08 -12.51 3.22
N LEU A 357 -14.79 -12.19 3.00
CA LEU A 357 -14.36 -11.04 2.19
C LEU A 357 -14.76 -11.18 0.71
N TRP A 358 -14.56 -12.38 0.14
CA TRP A 358 -14.85 -12.64 -1.27
C TRP A 358 -16.36 -12.79 -1.50
N ARG A 359 -16.91 -11.93 -2.39
CA ARG A 359 -18.36 -11.82 -2.60
C ARG A 359 -18.70 -11.76 -4.08
N LYS A 360 -19.81 -12.40 -4.40
CA LYS A 360 -20.49 -12.24 -5.67
C LYS A 360 -21.44 -11.04 -5.59
N VAL A 361 -21.33 -10.11 -6.54
CA VAL A 361 -22.26 -9.00 -6.69
C VAL A 361 -23.15 -9.26 -7.89
N GLU A 362 -24.46 -9.25 -7.69
CA GLU A 362 -25.47 -9.50 -8.72
C GLU A 362 -26.44 -8.33 -8.78
N THR A 363 -26.75 -7.84 -9.98
CA THR A 363 -27.84 -6.88 -10.18
C THR A 363 -29.14 -7.65 -10.31
N MET A 364 -30.07 -7.38 -9.41
CA MET A 364 -31.41 -7.97 -9.42
C MET A 364 -32.27 -7.36 -10.54
N PRO A 365 -33.36 -8.03 -10.97
CA PRO A 365 -34.26 -7.51 -12.01
C PRO A 365 -34.85 -6.13 -11.73
N ASP A 366 -34.97 -5.77 -10.46
CA ASP A 366 -35.46 -4.46 -9.99
C ASP A 366 -34.36 -3.40 -9.84
N GLY A 367 -33.14 -3.70 -10.29
CA GLY A 367 -31.97 -2.81 -10.23
C GLY A 367 -31.23 -2.78 -8.89
N ARG A 368 -31.75 -3.47 -7.85
CA ARG A 368 -31.03 -3.60 -6.57
C ARG A 368 -29.82 -4.53 -6.69
N LEU A 369 -28.83 -4.32 -5.86
CA LEU A 369 -27.66 -5.20 -5.77
C LEU A 369 -27.91 -6.28 -4.70
N ARG A 370 -27.43 -7.50 -4.99
CA ARG A 370 -27.25 -8.58 -4.01
C ARG A 370 -25.75 -8.85 -3.87
N VAL A 371 -25.26 -8.86 -2.63
CA VAL A 371 -23.82 -8.98 -2.31
C VAL A 371 -23.61 -10.21 -1.43
N THR A 372 -23.44 -11.38 -2.05
CA THR A 372 -23.39 -12.67 -1.35
C THR A 372 -21.95 -13.13 -1.16
N PRO A 373 -21.47 -13.35 0.09
CA PRO A 373 -20.14 -13.92 0.30
C PRO A 373 -20.08 -15.40 -0.12
N HIS A 374 -18.90 -15.88 -0.45
CA HIS A 374 -18.71 -17.28 -0.83
C HIS A 374 -19.01 -18.25 0.34
N PHE A 375 -18.80 -17.80 1.57
CA PHE A 375 -19.04 -18.60 2.78
C PHE A 375 -20.05 -17.93 3.74
N PRO A 376 -21.34 -17.82 3.36
CA PRO A 376 -22.31 -17.05 4.14
C PRO A 376 -22.57 -17.62 5.54
N ALA A 377 -22.35 -18.92 5.75
CA ALA A 377 -22.56 -19.55 7.05
C ALA A 377 -21.61 -19.02 8.14
N ALA A 378 -20.41 -18.55 7.76
CA ALA A 378 -19.42 -18.00 8.68
C ALA A 378 -19.87 -16.69 9.34
N ILE A 379 -20.75 -15.93 8.70
CA ILE A 379 -21.21 -14.63 9.18
C ILE A 379 -21.88 -14.70 10.57
N ARG A 380 -22.69 -15.71 10.81
CA ARG A 380 -23.41 -15.85 12.09
C ARG A 380 -22.46 -16.06 13.25
N GLU A 381 -21.45 -16.90 13.05
CA GLU A 381 -20.43 -17.16 14.06
C GLU A 381 -19.55 -15.92 14.29
N ALA A 382 -19.05 -15.28 13.22
CA ALA A 382 -18.28 -14.06 13.33
C ALA A 382 -19.03 -12.96 14.10
N TYR A 383 -20.30 -12.73 13.74
CA TYR A 383 -21.14 -11.73 14.43
C TYR A 383 -21.32 -12.06 15.91
N ARG A 384 -21.59 -13.33 16.26
CA ARG A 384 -21.73 -13.75 17.66
C ARG A 384 -20.45 -13.48 18.43
N LEU A 385 -19.29 -13.92 17.92
CA LEU A 385 -18.02 -13.76 18.59
C LEU A 385 -17.65 -12.28 18.79
N VAL A 386 -17.84 -11.45 17.76
CA VAL A 386 -17.56 -10.01 17.81
C VAL A 386 -18.49 -9.31 18.79
N THR A 387 -19.78 -9.63 18.81
CA THR A 387 -20.75 -8.99 19.72
C THR A 387 -20.57 -9.44 21.18
N GLU A 388 -20.15 -10.69 21.42
CA GLU A 388 -19.79 -11.19 22.75
C GLU A 388 -18.53 -10.46 23.26
N ALA A 389 -17.51 -10.29 22.41
CA ALA A 389 -16.31 -9.52 22.73
C ALA A 389 -16.64 -8.05 23.04
N ASP A 390 -17.47 -7.41 22.21
CA ASP A 390 -17.94 -6.03 22.43
C ASP A 390 -18.63 -5.90 23.79
N ALA A 391 -19.52 -6.82 24.12
CA ALA A 391 -20.23 -6.79 25.41
C ALA A 391 -19.28 -6.88 26.61
N ALA A 392 -18.16 -7.58 26.49
CA ALA A 392 -17.16 -7.76 27.54
C ALA A 392 -16.16 -6.59 27.66
N MET A 393 -16.00 -5.77 26.62
CA MET A 393 -15.08 -4.64 26.60
C MET A 393 -15.55 -3.46 27.43
N ASN A 394 -14.60 -2.66 27.91
CA ASN A 394 -14.90 -1.35 28.52
C ASN A 394 -15.27 -0.31 27.45
N ASP A 395 -15.86 0.79 27.88
CA ASP A 395 -16.34 1.85 26.97
C ASP A 395 -15.23 2.55 26.17
N THR A 396 -14.00 2.57 26.65
CA THR A 396 -12.86 3.14 25.93
C THR A 396 -12.48 2.26 24.77
N ALA A 397 -12.31 0.96 25.00
CA ALA A 397 -12.00 -0.01 23.93
C ALA A 397 -13.11 -0.07 22.88
N LYS A 398 -14.38 -0.01 23.27
CA LYS A 398 -15.53 0.03 22.32
C LYS A 398 -15.52 1.24 21.39
N ARG A 399 -14.94 2.36 21.82
CA ARG A 399 -14.83 3.58 21.01
C ARG A 399 -13.55 3.68 20.18
N ASP A 400 -12.58 2.80 20.43
CA ASP A 400 -11.37 2.76 19.65
C ASP A 400 -11.70 2.48 18.17
N PRO A 401 -11.25 3.30 17.21
CA PRO A 401 -11.50 3.10 15.80
C PRO A 401 -11.08 1.70 15.30
N ARG A 402 -9.97 1.13 15.81
CA ARG A 402 -9.48 -0.21 15.47
C ARG A 402 -10.50 -1.29 15.77
N TRP A 403 -11.13 -1.19 16.94
CA TRP A 403 -12.22 -2.09 17.32
C TRP A 403 -13.49 -1.78 16.54
N ARG A 404 -13.82 -0.50 16.44
CA ARG A 404 -15.09 -0.06 15.86
C ARG A 404 -15.29 -0.53 14.44
N ILE A 405 -14.25 -0.53 13.61
CA ILE A 405 -14.35 -1.03 12.23
C ILE A 405 -14.61 -2.55 12.17
N ILE A 406 -14.00 -3.34 13.05
CA ILE A 406 -14.26 -4.79 13.17
C ILE A 406 -15.72 -5.04 13.55
N TYR A 407 -16.20 -4.33 14.56
CA TYR A 407 -17.57 -4.42 15.04
C TYR A 407 -18.56 -4.03 13.93
N LEU A 408 -18.35 -2.90 13.29
CA LEU A 408 -19.24 -2.43 12.22
C LEU A 408 -19.25 -3.40 11.04
N ARG A 409 -18.10 -3.95 10.65
CA ARG A 409 -18.02 -4.97 9.61
C ARG A 409 -18.86 -6.20 9.95
N ALA A 410 -18.71 -6.75 11.15
CA ALA A 410 -19.48 -7.92 11.58
C ALA A 410 -20.98 -7.63 11.62
N VAL A 411 -21.39 -6.44 12.10
CA VAL A 411 -22.80 -6.02 12.13
C VAL A 411 -23.36 -5.89 10.72
N ILE A 412 -22.64 -5.24 9.80
CA ILE A 412 -23.09 -5.08 8.41
C ILE A 412 -23.26 -6.45 7.75
N ASP A 413 -22.30 -7.34 7.90
CA ASP A 413 -22.36 -8.68 7.34
C ASP A 413 -23.57 -9.46 7.84
N TYR A 414 -23.87 -9.39 9.14
CA TYR A 414 -25.02 -10.04 9.73
C TYR A 414 -26.36 -9.43 9.27
N GLU A 415 -26.43 -8.13 9.17
CA GLU A 415 -27.60 -7.43 8.62
C GLU A 415 -27.85 -7.84 7.16
N LEU A 416 -26.80 -7.90 6.34
CA LEU A 416 -26.93 -8.39 4.96
C LEU A 416 -27.41 -9.85 4.93
N TYR A 417 -26.85 -10.71 5.79
CA TYR A 417 -27.24 -12.11 5.89
C TYR A 417 -28.73 -12.28 6.23
N THR A 418 -29.28 -11.48 7.14
CA THR A 418 -30.68 -11.54 7.56
C THR A 418 -31.64 -10.85 6.60
N HIS A 419 -31.14 -10.13 5.59
CA HIS A 419 -31.89 -9.37 4.60
C HIS A 419 -31.57 -9.80 3.16
N ASP A 420 -31.39 -11.12 2.94
CA ASP A 420 -31.16 -11.75 1.63
C ASP A 420 -29.93 -11.21 0.88
N PHE A 421 -28.94 -10.66 1.60
CA PHE A 421 -27.76 -10.01 1.05
C PHE A 421 -28.05 -8.81 0.14
N ILE A 422 -29.20 -8.18 0.31
CA ILE A 422 -29.59 -6.98 -0.43
C ILE A 422 -29.40 -5.76 0.47
N PRO A 423 -28.35 -4.92 0.25
CA PRO A 423 -28.04 -3.79 1.12
C PRO A 423 -29.19 -2.82 1.33
N MET A 424 -30.02 -2.62 0.30
CA MET A 424 -31.19 -1.73 0.38
C MET A 424 -32.30 -2.23 1.32
N ASN A 425 -32.28 -3.51 1.71
CA ASN A 425 -33.30 -4.08 2.61
C ASN A 425 -32.99 -3.81 4.09
N SER A 426 -31.75 -3.38 4.45
CA SER A 426 -31.37 -3.11 5.83
C SER A 426 -30.97 -1.64 6.05
N ALA A 427 -31.83 -0.88 6.70
CA ALA A 427 -31.53 0.48 7.15
C ALA A 427 -30.37 0.50 8.17
N ARG A 428 -30.23 -0.56 8.99
CA ARG A 428 -29.15 -0.69 9.95
C ARG A 428 -27.80 -0.90 9.25
N ALA A 429 -27.73 -1.77 8.23
CA ALA A 429 -26.53 -1.94 7.43
C ALA A 429 -26.09 -0.63 6.78
N GLN A 430 -27.02 0.13 6.19
CA GLN A 430 -26.73 1.44 5.61
C GLN A 430 -26.23 2.45 6.66
N LYS A 431 -26.81 2.46 7.86
CA LYS A 431 -26.33 3.33 8.94
C LYS A 431 -24.93 2.94 9.39
N CYS A 432 -24.66 1.67 9.62
CA CYS A 432 -23.36 1.17 10.04
C CYS A 432 -22.29 1.43 8.96
N PHE A 433 -22.65 1.30 7.68
CA PHE A 433 -21.73 1.60 6.59
C PHE A 433 -21.37 3.09 6.51
N ARG A 434 -22.32 4.01 6.73
CA ARG A 434 -21.99 5.44 6.81
C ARG A 434 -21.07 5.77 7.99
N GLU A 435 -21.24 5.09 9.12
CA GLU A 435 -20.32 5.26 10.25
C GLU A 435 -18.92 4.73 9.91
N LEU A 436 -18.84 3.55 9.30
CA LEU A 436 -17.58 2.97 8.83
C LEU A 436 -16.88 3.91 7.84
N TRP A 437 -17.61 4.42 6.85
CA TRP A 437 -17.10 5.40 5.90
C TRP A 437 -16.54 6.64 6.58
N ALA A 438 -17.25 7.18 7.57
CA ALA A 438 -16.82 8.36 8.31
C ALA A 438 -15.51 8.12 9.09
N LEU A 439 -15.29 6.90 9.61
CA LEU A 439 -14.04 6.55 10.31
C LEU A 439 -12.82 6.59 9.36
N TYR A 440 -12.99 6.20 8.10
CA TYR A 440 -11.92 6.26 7.09
C TYR A 440 -11.70 7.68 6.54
N HIS A 441 -12.72 8.54 6.63
CA HIS A 441 -12.70 9.90 6.15
C HIS A 441 -13.03 10.87 7.31
N ALA A 442 -12.34 10.70 8.44
CA ALA A 442 -12.55 11.52 9.63
C ALA A 442 -12.38 13.02 9.36
N TYR A 443 -11.80 13.38 8.22
CA TYR A 443 -11.60 14.75 7.76
C TYR A 443 -12.20 14.96 6.39
N ASP A 444 -12.88 16.10 6.25
CA ASP A 444 -13.33 16.61 4.97
C ASP A 444 -12.09 17.02 4.16
N THR A 445 -11.58 16.10 3.37
CA THR A 445 -10.55 16.45 2.41
C THR A 445 -11.22 17.19 1.26
N ARG A 446 -10.70 18.36 0.90
CA ARG A 446 -11.25 19.22 -0.18
C ARG A 446 -11.35 18.53 -1.53
N ILE A 447 -10.77 17.35 -1.69
CA ILE A 447 -10.54 16.65 -2.95
C ILE A 447 -11.30 15.34 -3.02
N GLN A 448 -11.59 14.71 -1.89
CA GLN A 448 -12.37 13.47 -1.84
C GLN A 448 -13.86 13.74 -1.75
N PRO A 449 -14.70 12.98 -2.46
CA PRO A 449 -16.12 13.12 -2.31
C PRO A 449 -16.52 12.77 -0.88
N ALA A 450 -17.04 13.76 -0.15
CA ALA A 450 -17.64 13.56 1.17
C ALA A 450 -18.92 12.68 1.12
N VAL A 451 -19.31 12.25 -0.06
CA VAL A 451 -20.52 11.45 -0.28
C VAL A 451 -20.20 9.98 -0.11
N CYS A 452 -20.72 9.39 0.97
CA CYS A 452 -20.65 7.95 1.19
C CYS A 452 -21.32 7.21 0.01
N PRO A 453 -20.59 6.31 -0.67
CA PRO A 453 -21.17 5.56 -1.77
C PRO A 453 -22.25 4.57 -1.24
N PRO A 454 -23.13 4.08 -2.11
CA PRO A 454 -24.02 3.01 -1.74
C PRO A 454 -23.25 1.75 -1.33
N LEU A 455 -23.66 1.13 -0.23
CA LEU A 455 -23.06 -0.14 0.20
C LEU A 455 -23.19 -1.22 -0.88
N GLY A 456 -22.08 -1.85 -1.20
CA GLY A 456 -22.00 -2.95 -2.17
C GLY A 456 -21.74 -2.52 -3.63
N ARG A 457 -21.31 -1.30 -3.87
CA ARG A 457 -20.86 -0.83 -5.18
C ARG A 457 -19.38 -0.93 -5.35
#